data_117aa3ccc5ccf7caf48fef360cdc2340
#
_entry.id   117aa3ccc5ccf7caf48fef360cdc2340
#
_cell.length_a   1.000
_cell.length_b   1.000
_cell.length_c   1.000
_cell.angle_alpha   90.00
_cell.angle_beta   90.00
_cell.angle_gamma   90.00
#
_symmetry.space_group_name_H-M   'P 1'
#
loop_
_entity.id
_entity.type
_entity.pdbx_description
1 polymer ?
#
loop_
_entity_poly.entity_id
_entity_poly.type
_entity_poly.pdbx_seq_one_letter_code
_entity_poly.pdbx_strand_id
1 'polypeptide(L)'
;MIIERTRAMIRISGITLRNFKNVKYGTVTMPSFLKKDVTCADILGIYGQNGSGKTAIIDAFEILENIMSGKSLSEKSWNLINVDSPEASIELSFTLGGEDEAPDRFRYTLTFRKEEGRGVIKSELLERRKAKEDGSYEREKAVLGYDYDNHEIKPDYIFKKMVRRDKEMELDLLVSSRMAEKNECSFLFSSDGAYEILSSSKDEELSAVIREIRRYAEASLIVFSSRDVGMDSNLMMTLTYRKEEKEGLIKGQIPISLEKPSVISREDRRELEGMVRKMNTVLNAIVPHLTLGVYNAGEELTDEGKKGYLVEIVSLKNGKAIPLRYESEGIIKIISITNVLLCVYNNPSVCLIIDEFDASVFEYLLGEIISIFSKGAKGQMIFTSHNLRILEMIDKDCVVFSTSNPENRYIRLTNIKNTNNLRDVYIRSILLGGTKESIYEETDSQEIGMALRRAWRDAEE
;
A
#
# COMPACT_ATOMS: atom_id res chain seq x y z
N MET A 1 34.22 -7.36 16.81
CA MET A 1 33.71 -6.15 16.09
C MET A 1 32.82 -6.70 14.99
N ILE A 2 31.53 -6.85 15.31
CA ILE A 2 30.51 -7.31 14.36
C ILE A 2 30.24 -6.10 13.48
N ILE A 3 30.67 -6.19 12.22
CA ILE A 3 30.28 -5.21 11.18
C ILE A 3 28.77 -5.34 11.07
N GLU A 4 28.01 -4.38 11.59
CA GLU A 4 26.63 -4.19 11.23
C GLU A 4 26.60 -4.03 9.70
N ARG A 5 26.23 -5.08 8.99
CA ARG A 5 25.91 -4.97 7.56
C ARG A 5 24.76 -3.97 7.48
N THR A 6 25.01 -2.81 6.94
CA THR A 6 24.01 -1.77 6.65
C THR A 6 22.85 -2.46 5.95
N ARG A 7 21.70 -2.45 6.59
CA ARG A 7 20.50 -3.20 6.16
C ARG A 7 20.04 -2.64 4.82
N ALA A 8 19.93 -3.48 3.80
CA ALA A 8 19.44 -3.05 2.49
C ALA A 8 18.03 -2.46 2.64
N MET A 9 17.80 -1.32 2.02
CA MET A 9 16.55 -0.55 2.10
C MET A 9 15.85 -0.56 0.75
N ILE A 10 14.55 -0.88 0.75
CA ILE A 10 13.69 -0.74 -0.42
C ILE A 10 12.91 0.57 -0.31
N ARG A 11 12.88 1.32 -1.43
CA ARG A 11 12.02 2.50 -1.59
C ARG A 11 11.28 2.43 -2.92
N ILE A 12 9.97 2.63 -2.89
CA ILE A 12 9.13 2.67 -4.08
C ILE A 12 9.48 3.91 -4.90
N SER A 13 9.67 3.74 -6.20
CA SER A 13 9.90 4.83 -7.17
C SER A 13 8.64 5.16 -7.96
N GLY A 14 7.74 4.19 -8.15
CA GLY A 14 6.49 4.41 -8.86
C GLY A 14 5.71 3.11 -9.11
N ILE A 15 4.51 3.29 -9.65
CA ILE A 15 3.62 2.22 -10.03
C ILE A 15 2.95 2.55 -11.37
N THR A 16 2.82 1.55 -12.25
CA THR A 16 2.10 1.67 -13.52
C THR A 16 1.00 0.61 -13.56
N LEU A 17 -0.20 1.06 -13.92
CA LEU A 17 -1.37 0.21 -14.10
C LEU A 17 -1.74 0.12 -15.58
N ARG A 18 -2.10 -1.09 -16.04
CA ARG A 18 -2.63 -1.34 -17.38
C ARG A 18 -3.88 -2.18 -17.26
N ASN A 19 -4.98 -1.71 -17.83
CA ASN A 19 -6.27 -2.41 -17.86
C ASN A 19 -6.76 -2.83 -16.45
N PHE A 20 -6.52 -1.97 -15.46
CA PHE A 20 -6.86 -2.24 -14.07
C PHE A 20 -8.03 -1.37 -13.63
N LYS A 21 -9.18 -1.97 -13.28
CA LYS A 21 -10.44 -1.27 -12.99
C LYS A 21 -10.83 -0.33 -14.14
N ASN A 22 -11.02 0.94 -13.85
CA ASN A 22 -11.32 1.99 -14.82
C ASN A 22 -10.05 2.66 -15.39
N VAL A 23 -8.87 2.10 -15.18
CA VAL A 23 -7.58 2.59 -15.67
C VAL A 23 -7.12 1.72 -16.82
N LYS A 24 -7.17 2.20 -18.06
CA LYS A 24 -6.54 1.52 -19.21
C LYS A 24 -5.03 1.70 -19.18
N TYR A 25 -4.58 2.91 -18.88
CA TYR A 25 -3.17 3.19 -18.64
C TYR A 25 -3.01 4.34 -17.63
N GLY A 26 -2.09 4.18 -16.69
CA GLY A 26 -1.76 5.22 -15.75
C GLY A 26 -0.47 4.93 -14.98
N THR A 27 0.40 5.93 -14.87
CA THR A 27 1.67 5.85 -14.14
C THR A 27 1.70 6.89 -13.03
N VAL A 28 2.11 6.46 -11.85
CA VAL A 28 2.35 7.32 -10.70
C VAL A 28 3.80 7.17 -10.26
N THR A 29 4.51 8.29 -10.10
CA THR A 29 5.93 8.32 -9.73
C THR A 29 6.10 9.06 -8.41
N MET A 30 6.93 8.54 -7.51
CA MET A 30 7.23 9.17 -6.23
C MET A 30 8.05 10.46 -6.40
N PRO A 31 7.86 11.47 -5.52
CA PRO A 31 8.60 12.74 -5.61
C PRO A 31 10.11 12.58 -5.51
N SER A 32 10.61 11.70 -4.66
CA SER A 32 12.04 11.42 -4.49
C SER A 32 12.72 10.93 -5.76
N PHE A 33 11.97 10.23 -6.62
CA PHE A 33 12.48 9.77 -7.91
C PHE A 33 12.63 10.92 -8.92
N LEU A 34 11.83 11.99 -8.78
CA LEU A 34 11.86 13.18 -9.63
C LEU A 34 12.93 14.19 -9.20
N LYS A 35 13.18 14.28 -7.90
CA LYS A 35 14.18 15.16 -7.29
C LYS A 35 15.38 14.31 -6.87
N LYS A 36 16.58 14.63 -7.35
CA LYS A 36 17.82 13.92 -6.96
C LYS A 36 18.20 14.10 -5.49
N ASP A 37 17.51 14.95 -4.74
CA ASP A 37 17.78 15.27 -3.35
C ASP A 37 16.71 14.64 -2.43
N VAL A 38 17.11 13.60 -1.69
CA VAL A 38 16.23 12.72 -0.88
C VAL A 38 16.20 13.17 0.60
N THR A 39 16.47 14.43 0.88
CA THR A 39 16.46 14.95 2.27
C THR A 39 15.06 15.21 2.82
N CYS A 40 14.03 15.22 1.97
CA CYS A 40 12.64 15.45 2.35
C CYS A 40 11.87 14.15 2.46
N ALA A 41 10.84 14.15 3.29
CA ALA A 41 9.84 13.10 3.36
C ALA A 41 9.27 12.81 1.96
N ASP A 42 9.07 11.54 1.65
CA ASP A 42 8.61 11.09 0.34
C ASP A 42 7.10 10.83 0.37
N ILE A 43 6.34 11.91 0.22
CA ILE A 43 4.88 11.92 0.35
C ILE A 43 4.25 12.17 -1.01
N LEU A 44 3.20 11.41 -1.33
CA LEU A 44 2.43 11.55 -2.56
C LEU A 44 0.93 11.52 -2.29
N GLY A 45 0.23 12.61 -2.58
CA GLY A 45 -1.23 12.70 -2.56
C GLY A 45 -1.84 12.46 -3.94
N ILE A 46 -2.87 11.64 -4.02
CA ILE A 46 -3.63 11.36 -5.25
C ILE A 46 -5.00 12.02 -5.13
N TYR A 47 -5.29 12.96 -6.01
CA TYR A 47 -6.50 13.76 -6.02
C TYR A 47 -7.33 13.52 -7.29
N GLY A 48 -8.63 13.73 -7.20
CA GLY A 48 -9.54 13.68 -8.35
C GLY A 48 -10.97 13.36 -7.97
N GLN A 49 -11.85 13.39 -8.95
CA GLN A 49 -13.28 13.12 -8.81
C GLN A 49 -13.56 11.67 -8.35
N ASN A 50 -14.75 11.42 -7.80
CA ASN A 50 -15.19 10.07 -7.50
C ASN A 50 -15.25 9.24 -8.79
N GLY A 51 -14.80 7.98 -8.71
CA GLY A 51 -14.72 7.11 -9.88
C GLY A 51 -13.55 7.37 -10.82
N SER A 52 -12.66 8.34 -10.55
CA SER A 52 -11.52 8.69 -11.41
C SER A 52 -10.29 7.76 -11.27
N GLY A 53 -10.38 6.66 -10.50
CA GLY A 53 -9.32 5.65 -10.41
C GLY A 53 -8.34 5.85 -9.23
N LYS A 54 -8.62 6.72 -8.26
CA LYS A 54 -7.76 6.88 -7.08
C LYS A 54 -7.58 5.58 -6.31
N THR A 55 -8.67 4.91 -5.95
CA THR A 55 -8.67 3.63 -5.23
C THR A 55 -8.03 2.49 -6.04
N ALA A 56 -7.92 2.62 -7.38
CA ALA A 56 -7.23 1.61 -8.19
C ALA A 56 -5.74 1.48 -7.82
N ILE A 57 -5.08 2.56 -7.43
CA ILE A 57 -3.69 2.52 -6.93
C ILE A 57 -3.61 1.76 -5.61
N ILE A 58 -4.57 1.98 -4.70
CA ILE A 58 -4.61 1.32 -3.38
C ILE A 58 -4.82 -0.19 -3.55
N ASP A 59 -5.83 -0.59 -4.35
CA ASP A 59 -6.11 -2.00 -4.63
C ASP A 59 -4.92 -2.70 -5.32
N ALA A 60 -4.18 -1.99 -6.19
CA ALA A 60 -2.99 -2.53 -6.81
C ALA A 60 -1.86 -2.77 -5.80
N PHE A 61 -1.67 -1.87 -4.84
CA PHE A 61 -0.71 -2.08 -3.75
C PHE A 61 -1.13 -3.22 -2.82
N GLU A 62 -2.43 -3.40 -2.57
CA GLU A 62 -2.95 -4.53 -1.78
C GLU A 62 -2.63 -5.88 -2.46
N ILE A 63 -2.82 -5.97 -3.80
CA ILE A 63 -2.41 -7.16 -4.57
C ILE A 63 -0.91 -7.38 -4.45
N LEU A 64 -0.10 -6.34 -4.65
CA LEU A 64 1.36 -6.45 -4.59
C LEU A 64 1.85 -6.86 -3.20
N GLU A 65 1.29 -6.29 -2.13
CA GLU A 65 1.59 -6.69 -0.75
C GLU A 65 1.32 -8.18 -0.54
N ASN A 66 0.17 -8.69 -0.98
CA ASN A 66 -0.19 -10.09 -0.84
C ASN A 66 0.73 -11.00 -1.68
N ILE A 67 0.90 -10.73 -2.96
CA ILE A 67 1.70 -11.55 -3.87
C ILE A 67 3.18 -11.57 -3.46
N MET A 68 3.76 -10.40 -3.19
CA MET A 68 5.17 -10.29 -2.80
C MET A 68 5.46 -10.81 -1.38
N SER A 69 4.45 -10.92 -0.50
CA SER A 69 4.54 -11.61 0.79
C SER A 69 4.31 -13.11 0.70
N GLY A 70 4.11 -13.65 -0.50
CA GLY A 70 3.94 -15.08 -0.75
C GLY A 70 2.52 -15.61 -0.60
N LYS A 71 1.53 -14.74 -0.44
CA LYS A 71 0.12 -15.13 -0.40
C LYS A 71 -0.42 -15.37 -1.81
N SER A 72 -1.52 -16.10 -1.90
CA SER A 72 -2.21 -16.36 -3.16
C SER A 72 -2.99 -15.11 -3.66
N LEU A 73 -3.16 -15.05 -4.98
CA LEU A 73 -4.04 -14.06 -5.60
C LEU A 73 -5.50 -14.35 -5.19
N SER A 74 -6.21 -13.33 -4.77
CA SER A 74 -7.63 -13.47 -4.43
C SER A 74 -8.42 -13.94 -5.65
N GLU A 75 -9.29 -14.94 -5.48
CA GLU A 75 -10.20 -15.40 -6.55
C GLU A 75 -11.04 -14.24 -7.12
N LYS A 76 -11.40 -13.26 -6.29
CA LYS A 76 -12.18 -12.08 -6.69
C LYS A 76 -11.37 -11.02 -7.46
N SER A 77 -10.06 -11.19 -7.63
CA SER A 77 -9.20 -10.23 -8.33
C SER A 77 -9.61 -9.98 -9.79
N TRP A 78 -10.35 -10.92 -10.41
CA TRP A 78 -10.90 -10.71 -11.76
C TRP A 78 -11.84 -9.48 -11.85
N ASN A 79 -12.47 -9.07 -10.75
CA ASN A 79 -13.29 -7.86 -10.68
C ASN A 79 -12.48 -6.57 -10.82
N LEU A 80 -11.15 -6.67 -10.70
CA LEU A 80 -10.21 -5.56 -10.83
C LEU A 80 -9.64 -5.44 -12.25
N ILE A 81 -9.99 -6.36 -13.15
CA ILE A 81 -9.63 -6.27 -14.57
C ILE A 81 -10.60 -5.30 -15.26
N ASN A 82 -10.09 -4.45 -16.15
CA ASN A 82 -10.92 -3.53 -16.92
C ASN A 82 -11.93 -4.33 -17.78
N VAL A 83 -13.17 -3.86 -17.82
CA VAL A 83 -14.28 -4.57 -18.48
C VAL A 83 -14.05 -4.80 -19.98
N ASP A 84 -13.25 -3.94 -20.60
CA ASP A 84 -12.92 -4.00 -22.04
C ASP A 84 -11.65 -4.85 -22.32
N SER A 85 -11.06 -5.48 -21.28
CA SER A 85 -9.78 -6.19 -21.42
C SER A 85 -9.83 -7.61 -20.84
N PRO A 86 -9.13 -8.57 -21.46
CA PRO A 86 -9.03 -9.94 -20.94
C PRO A 86 -8.08 -10.05 -19.73
N GLU A 87 -7.19 -9.08 -19.54
CA GLU A 87 -6.14 -9.11 -18.54
C GLU A 87 -5.80 -7.73 -18.00
N ALA A 88 -5.19 -7.70 -16.81
CA ALA A 88 -4.62 -6.51 -16.19
C ALA A 88 -3.16 -6.72 -15.82
N SER A 89 -2.40 -5.63 -15.77
CA SER A 89 -1.00 -5.66 -15.36
C SER A 89 -0.70 -4.54 -14.36
N ILE A 90 0.08 -4.89 -13.34
CA ILE A 90 0.63 -3.99 -12.34
C ILE A 90 2.15 -4.05 -12.44
N GLU A 91 2.78 -2.89 -12.60
CA GLU A 91 4.24 -2.75 -12.65
C GLU A 91 4.69 -1.89 -11.47
N LEU A 92 5.46 -2.46 -10.54
CA LEU A 92 6.05 -1.76 -9.41
C LEU A 92 7.51 -1.45 -9.68
N SER A 93 7.88 -0.19 -9.64
CA SER A 93 9.28 0.26 -9.71
C SER A 93 9.77 0.65 -8.32
N PHE A 94 10.96 0.18 -7.94
CA PHE A 94 11.57 0.47 -6.64
C PHE A 94 13.09 0.46 -6.71
N THR A 95 13.73 0.97 -5.68
CA THR A 95 15.18 0.91 -5.49
C THR A 95 15.52 -0.02 -4.33
N LEU A 96 16.65 -0.70 -4.41
CA LEU A 96 17.20 -1.54 -3.36
C LEU A 96 18.68 -1.25 -3.21
N GLY A 97 19.12 -0.83 -2.02
CA GLY A 97 20.53 -0.52 -1.74
C GLY A 97 20.78 -0.17 -0.28
N GLY A 98 22.05 0.00 0.09
CA GLY A 98 22.48 0.53 1.38
C GLY A 98 22.40 2.06 1.45
N GLU A 99 22.76 2.64 2.62
CA GLU A 99 22.76 4.09 2.82
C GLU A 99 23.89 4.80 2.05
N ASP A 100 25.02 4.13 1.84
CA ASP A 100 26.26 4.74 1.32
C ASP A 100 26.50 4.46 -0.17
N GLU A 101 25.69 3.64 -0.83
CA GLU A 101 25.85 3.24 -2.22
C GLU A 101 24.66 3.66 -3.06
N ALA A 102 24.92 3.96 -4.35
CA ALA A 102 23.84 4.20 -5.29
C ALA A 102 22.96 2.93 -5.39
N PRO A 103 21.66 3.01 -5.07
CA PRO A 103 20.81 1.84 -5.05
C PRO A 103 20.53 1.31 -6.46
N ASP A 104 20.45 0.01 -6.61
CA ASP A 104 19.96 -0.61 -7.83
C ASP A 104 18.47 -0.30 -8.03
N ARG A 105 18.06 -0.25 -9.29
CA ARG A 105 16.63 -0.08 -9.66
C ARG A 105 16.06 -1.40 -10.09
N PHE A 106 14.89 -1.69 -9.54
CA PHE A 106 14.15 -2.90 -9.87
C PHE A 106 12.77 -2.54 -10.41
N ARG A 107 12.25 -3.45 -11.23
CA ARG A 107 10.89 -3.45 -11.73
C ARG A 107 10.31 -4.84 -11.54
N TYR A 108 9.17 -4.92 -10.87
CA TYR A 108 8.40 -6.15 -10.76
C TYR A 108 7.08 -5.97 -11.50
N THR A 109 6.82 -6.83 -12.48
CA THR A 109 5.61 -6.82 -13.30
C THR A 109 4.79 -8.05 -12.99
N LEU A 110 3.53 -7.87 -12.60
CA LEU A 110 2.54 -8.92 -12.39
C LEU A 110 1.42 -8.73 -13.40
N THR A 111 1.12 -9.77 -14.18
CA THR A 111 -0.02 -9.82 -15.09
C THR A 111 -0.97 -10.92 -14.65
N PHE A 112 -2.27 -10.63 -14.60
CA PHE A 112 -3.30 -11.61 -14.27
C PHE A 112 -4.50 -11.43 -15.17
N ARG A 113 -5.28 -12.51 -15.33
CA ARG A 113 -6.43 -12.57 -16.20
C ARG A 113 -7.62 -13.23 -15.53
N LYS A 114 -8.78 -13.13 -16.17
CA LYS A 114 -9.98 -13.87 -15.78
C LYS A 114 -9.99 -15.24 -16.47
N GLU A 115 -10.17 -16.29 -15.67
CA GLU A 115 -10.34 -17.65 -16.15
C GLU A 115 -11.42 -18.35 -15.31
N GLU A 116 -12.42 -18.93 -15.95
CA GLU A 116 -13.55 -19.63 -15.29
C GLU A 116 -14.20 -18.88 -14.11
N GLY A 117 -14.25 -17.54 -14.18
CA GLY A 117 -14.83 -16.71 -13.13
C GLY A 117 -13.91 -16.43 -11.94
N ARG A 118 -12.62 -16.76 -12.06
CA ARG A 118 -11.57 -16.47 -11.05
C ARG A 118 -10.47 -15.61 -11.66
N GLY A 119 -9.74 -14.93 -10.79
CA GLY A 119 -8.50 -14.26 -11.18
C GLY A 119 -7.33 -15.24 -11.10
N VAL A 120 -6.59 -15.38 -12.18
CA VAL A 120 -5.40 -16.26 -12.25
C VAL A 120 -4.17 -15.47 -12.69
N ILE A 121 -3.02 -15.82 -12.13
CA ILE A 121 -1.75 -15.20 -12.53
C ILE A 121 -1.39 -15.68 -13.94
N LYS A 122 -1.07 -14.74 -14.84
CA LYS A 122 -0.62 -15.03 -16.18
C LYS A 122 0.91 -15.03 -16.30
N SER A 123 1.54 -14.03 -15.71
CA SER A 123 3.00 -13.93 -15.70
C SER A 123 3.49 -13.02 -14.58
N GLU A 124 4.68 -13.29 -14.11
CA GLU A 124 5.45 -12.38 -13.26
C GLU A 124 6.89 -12.27 -13.74
N LEU A 125 7.47 -11.07 -13.63
CA LEU A 125 8.84 -10.80 -14.07
C LEU A 125 9.50 -9.77 -13.13
N LEU A 126 10.69 -10.10 -12.66
CA LEU A 126 11.57 -9.19 -11.94
C LEU A 126 12.71 -8.77 -12.86
N GLU A 127 12.90 -7.47 -13.03
CA GLU A 127 13.95 -6.85 -13.83
C GLU A 127 14.81 -5.94 -12.96
N ARG A 128 16.07 -5.74 -13.36
CA ARG A 128 17.05 -4.93 -12.63
C ARG A 128 17.86 -4.03 -13.56
N ARG A 129 18.14 -2.83 -13.08
CA ARG A 129 19.15 -1.92 -13.62
C ARG A 129 20.21 -1.68 -12.52
N LYS A 130 21.37 -2.24 -12.70
CA LYS A 130 22.47 -2.11 -11.74
C LYS A 130 23.03 -0.68 -11.77
N ALA A 131 23.25 -0.13 -10.58
CA ALA A 131 23.94 1.16 -10.43
C ALA A 131 25.44 0.98 -10.73
N LYS A 132 26.05 2.00 -11.35
CA LYS A 132 27.50 2.08 -11.57
C LYS A 132 28.13 3.10 -10.64
N GLU A 133 29.42 2.99 -10.44
CA GLU A 133 30.21 3.91 -9.60
C GLU A 133 30.10 5.38 -10.05
N ASP A 134 29.89 5.63 -11.33
CA ASP A 134 29.70 6.98 -11.89
C ASP A 134 28.27 7.56 -11.69
N GLY A 135 27.41 6.84 -10.98
CA GLY A 135 26.00 7.21 -10.74
C GLY A 135 25.06 6.98 -11.94
N SER A 136 25.56 6.40 -13.05
CA SER A 136 24.73 5.94 -14.16
C SER A 136 24.20 4.53 -13.89
N TYR A 137 23.30 4.06 -14.76
CA TYR A 137 22.71 2.72 -14.64
C TYR A 137 23.06 1.85 -15.85
N GLU A 138 23.21 0.56 -15.61
CA GLU A 138 23.28 -0.42 -16.71
C GLU A 138 21.93 -0.48 -17.46
N ARG A 139 21.95 -1.16 -18.62
CA ARG A 139 20.72 -1.54 -19.31
C ARG A 139 19.90 -2.44 -18.40
N GLU A 140 18.58 -2.30 -18.48
CA GLU A 140 17.64 -3.17 -17.80
C GLU A 140 17.79 -4.61 -18.27
N LYS A 141 17.83 -5.54 -17.32
CA LYS A 141 17.98 -6.98 -17.57
C LYS A 141 16.95 -7.72 -16.72
N ALA A 142 16.33 -8.72 -17.31
CA ALA A 142 15.50 -9.65 -16.56
C ALA A 142 16.37 -10.41 -15.55
N VAL A 143 15.89 -10.49 -14.31
CA VAL A 143 16.49 -11.25 -13.21
C VAL A 143 15.91 -12.65 -13.19
N LEU A 144 14.59 -12.75 -12.98
CA LEU A 144 13.85 -14.00 -12.97
C LEU A 144 12.35 -13.71 -13.06
N GLY A 145 11.59 -14.65 -13.58
CA GLY A 145 10.14 -14.60 -13.66
C GLY A 145 9.56 -15.92 -14.11
N TYR A 146 8.24 -15.99 -14.17
CA TYR A 146 7.50 -17.16 -14.61
C TYR A 146 6.34 -16.76 -15.51
N ASP A 147 6.23 -17.48 -16.64
CA ASP A 147 5.12 -17.37 -17.57
C ASP A 147 4.20 -18.58 -17.34
N TYR A 148 3.07 -18.34 -16.69
CA TYR A 148 2.13 -19.40 -16.30
C TYR A 148 1.40 -20.01 -17.50
N ASP A 149 1.20 -19.23 -18.60
CA ASP A 149 0.56 -19.72 -19.80
C ASP A 149 1.45 -20.68 -20.60
N ASN A 150 2.74 -20.35 -20.71
CA ASN A 150 3.71 -21.15 -21.44
C ASN A 150 4.44 -22.15 -20.54
N HIS A 151 4.23 -22.08 -19.23
CA HIS A 151 4.91 -22.90 -18.21
C HIS A 151 6.44 -22.78 -18.26
N GLU A 152 6.93 -21.54 -18.44
CA GLU A 152 8.34 -21.28 -18.66
C GLU A 152 8.93 -20.35 -17.59
N ILE A 153 10.07 -20.75 -17.02
CA ILE A 153 10.89 -19.87 -16.19
C ILE A 153 11.70 -18.95 -17.09
N LYS A 154 11.59 -17.64 -16.90
CA LYS A 154 12.22 -16.62 -17.73
C LYS A 154 13.23 -15.78 -16.95
N PRO A 155 14.32 -15.32 -17.60
CA PRO A 155 14.73 -15.72 -18.95
C PRO A 155 15.41 -17.10 -18.96
N ASP A 156 15.19 -17.87 -20.02
CA ASP A 156 15.69 -19.23 -20.19
C ASP A 156 17.20 -19.38 -19.97
N TYR A 157 18.00 -18.40 -20.41
CA TYR A 157 19.45 -18.45 -20.23
C TYR A 157 19.88 -18.37 -18.74
N ILE A 158 19.13 -17.63 -17.89
CA ILE A 158 19.40 -17.57 -16.45
C ILE A 158 18.99 -18.88 -15.80
N PHE A 159 17.82 -19.39 -16.11
CA PHE A 159 17.35 -20.69 -15.63
C PHE A 159 18.36 -21.80 -15.94
N LYS A 160 18.79 -21.92 -17.21
CA LYS A 160 19.80 -22.90 -17.64
C LYS A 160 21.14 -22.71 -16.93
N LYS A 161 21.55 -21.47 -16.66
CA LYS A 161 22.76 -21.19 -15.89
C LYS A 161 22.63 -21.68 -14.44
N MET A 162 21.49 -21.45 -13.79
CA MET A 162 21.23 -21.85 -12.41
C MET A 162 21.28 -23.37 -12.25
N VAL A 163 20.62 -24.10 -13.13
CA VAL A 163 20.46 -25.57 -13.04
C VAL A 163 21.54 -26.37 -13.76
N ARG A 164 22.53 -25.71 -14.39
CA ARG A 164 23.52 -26.34 -15.31
C ARG A 164 24.22 -27.57 -14.77
N ARG A 165 24.39 -27.67 -13.46
CA ARG A 165 25.09 -28.78 -12.77
C ARG A 165 24.27 -29.37 -11.61
N ASP A 166 23.03 -29.01 -11.53
CA ASP A 166 22.15 -29.36 -10.41
C ASP A 166 20.78 -29.75 -10.94
N LYS A 167 20.67 -31.06 -11.26
CA LYS A 167 19.41 -31.62 -11.79
C LYS A 167 18.32 -31.73 -10.73
N GLU A 168 18.69 -31.79 -9.46
CA GLU A 168 17.74 -31.79 -8.35
C GLU A 168 17.09 -30.44 -8.25
N MET A 169 17.88 -29.36 -8.26
CA MET A 169 17.39 -27.99 -8.31
C MET A 169 16.52 -27.72 -9.55
N GLU A 170 16.85 -28.30 -10.72
CA GLU A 170 16.01 -28.18 -11.92
C GLU A 170 14.63 -28.78 -11.70
N LEU A 171 14.57 -29.99 -11.15
CA LEU A 171 13.32 -30.68 -10.88
C LEU A 171 12.50 -29.91 -9.82
N ASP A 172 13.13 -29.48 -8.73
CA ASP A 172 12.49 -28.74 -7.67
C ASP A 172 11.87 -27.43 -8.15
N LEU A 173 12.58 -26.68 -8.99
CA LEU A 173 12.05 -25.45 -9.61
C LEU A 173 10.85 -25.71 -10.52
N LEU A 174 10.88 -26.81 -11.29
CA LEU A 174 9.76 -27.20 -12.16
C LEU A 174 8.54 -27.67 -11.34
N VAL A 175 8.76 -28.40 -10.26
CA VAL A 175 7.67 -28.79 -9.33
C VAL A 175 7.08 -27.56 -8.66
N SER A 176 7.93 -26.66 -8.14
CA SER A 176 7.49 -25.41 -7.51
C SER A 176 6.71 -24.51 -8.45
N SER A 177 7.08 -24.45 -9.73
CA SER A 177 6.32 -23.67 -10.71
C SER A 177 4.89 -24.20 -10.89
N ARG A 178 4.73 -25.53 -10.94
CA ARG A 178 3.40 -26.17 -11.00
C ARG A 178 2.57 -25.99 -9.73
N MET A 179 3.22 -25.99 -8.58
CA MET A 179 2.54 -25.69 -7.32
C MET A 179 2.08 -24.24 -7.24
N ALA A 180 2.91 -23.30 -7.70
CA ALA A 180 2.55 -21.89 -7.78
C ALA A 180 1.33 -21.66 -8.70
N GLU A 181 1.28 -22.33 -9.86
CA GLU A 181 0.11 -22.30 -10.76
C GLU A 181 -1.14 -22.80 -10.05
N LYS A 182 -1.06 -23.99 -9.45
CA LYS A 182 -2.21 -24.61 -8.79
C LYS A 182 -2.77 -23.77 -7.64
N ASN A 183 -1.89 -23.10 -6.92
CA ASN A 183 -2.24 -22.34 -5.71
C ASN A 183 -2.43 -20.84 -5.98
N GLU A 184 -2.37 -20.40 -7.26
CA GLU A 184 -2.51 -19.00 -7.68
C GLU A 184 -1.62 -18.05 -6.87
N CYS A 185 -0.37 -18.45 -6.65
CA CYS A 185 0.60 -17.68 -5.89
C CYS A 185 1.86 -17.35 -6.70
N SER A 186 2.68 -16.45 -6.19
CA SER A 186 3.93 -16.08 -6.84
C SER A 186 4.91 -17.25 -6.90
N PHE A 187 5.46 -17.53 -8.07
CA PHE A 187 6.60 -18.43 -8.23
C PHE A 187 7.85 -17.89 -7.50
N LEU A 188 8.06 -16.56 -7.51
CA LEU A 188 9.26 -15.94 -6.92
C LEU A 188 9.19 -15.85 -5.39
N PHE A 189 8.02 -15.56 -4.82
CA PHE A 189 7.90 -15.12 -3.43
C PHE A 189 7.12 -16.07 -2.53
N SER A 190 6.34 -17.02 -3.07
CA SER A 190 5.59 -17.96 -2.25
C SER A 190 6.42 -19.16 -1.84
N SER A 191 6.17 -19.69 -0.64
CA SER A 191 6.76 -20.97 -0.19
C SER A 191 6.21 -22.16 -0.97
N ASP A 192 4.99 -22.05 -1.53
CA ASP A 192 4.43 -23.01 -2.49
C ASP A 192 5.04 -22.85 -3.90
N GLY A 193 5.68 -21.71 -4.17
CA GLY A 193 6.50 -21.46 -5.34
C GLY A 193 7.98 -21.82 -5.08
N ALA A 194 8.87 -21.05 -5.69
CA ALA A 194 10.32 -21.31 -5.64
C ALA A 194 11.06 -20.50 -4.55
N TYR A 195 10.35 -19.82 -3.67
CA TYR A 195 10.99 -18.94 -2.68
C TYR A 195 12.06 -19.62 -1.84
N GLU A 196 11.78 -20.81 -1.29
CA GLU A 196 12.72 -21.53 -0.41
C GLU A 196 14.01 -21.92 -1.18
N ILE A 197 13.87 -22.29 -2.45
CA ILE A 197 15.00 -22.64 -3.33
C ILE A 197 15.79 -21.39 -3.68
N LEU A 198 15.10 -20.33 -4.09
CA LEU A 198 15.74 -19.08 -4.54
C LEU A 198 16.42 -18.34 -3.39
N SER A 199 15.79 -18.31 -2.21
CA SER A 199 16.30 -17.62 -1.02
C SER A 199 17.52 -18.33 -0.40
N SER A 200 17.71 -19.61 -0.69
CA SER A 200 18.86 -20.43 -0.27
C SER A 200 19.86 -20.72 -1.39
N SER A 201 19.67 -20.13 -2.55
CA SER A 201 20.54 -20.30 -3.73
C SER A 201 21.98 -19.91 -3.44
N LYS A 202 22.93 -20.62 -4.10
CA LYS A 202 24.37 -20.28 -4.10
C LYS A 202 24.67 -18.95 -4.79
N ASP A 203 23.75 -18.41 -5.59
CA ASP A 203 23.81 -17.05 -6.10
C ASP A 203 23.37 -16.09 -4.98
N GLU A 204 24.35 -15.62 -4.20
CA GLU A 204 24.12 -14.75 -3.04
C GLU A 204 23.40 -13.45 -3.42
N GLU A 205 23.64 -12.91 -4.61
CA GLU A 205 23.02 -11.68 -5.10
C GLU A 205 21.52 -11.90 -5.35
N LEU A 206 21.15 -12.95 -6.07
CA LEU A 206 19.77 -13.32 -6.33
C LEU A 206 19.03 -13.64 -5.03
N SER A 207 19.64 -14.48 -4.17
CA SER A 207 19.00 -14.89 -2.93
C SER A 207 18.74 -13.72 -1.98
N ALA A 208 19.68 -12.76 -1.91
CA ALA A 208 19.51 -11.54 -1.11
C ALA A 208 18.36 -10.67 -1.66
N VAL A 209 18.28 -10.45 -2.97
CA VAL A 209 17.23 -9.67 -3.60
C VAL A 209 15.84 -10.27 -3.32
N ILE A 210 15.67 -11.58 -3.53
CA ILE A 210 14.38 -12.27 -3.31
C ILE A 210 13.96 -12.17 -1.84
N ARG A 211 14.89 -12.41 -0.90
CA ARG A 211 14.59 -12.29 0.54
C ARG A 211 14.21 -10.87 0.95
N GLU A 212 14.94 -9.86 0.45
CA GLU A 212 14.66 -8.46 0.82
C GLU A 212 13.33 -7.96 0.25
N ILE A 213 12.96 -8.36 -0.98
CA ILE A 213 11.65 -8.01 -1.56
C ILE A 213 10.51 -8.62 -0.74
N ARG A 214 10.56 -9.92 -0.43
CA ARG A 214 9.54 -10.58 0.38
C ARG A 214 9.46 -9.97 1.78
N ARG A 215 10.58 -9.78 2.45
CA ARG A 215 10.65 -9.11 3.77
C ARG A 215 10.05 -7.71 3.74
N TYR A 216 10.31 -6.95 2.67
CA TYR A 216 9.74 -5.63 2.50
C TYR A 216 8.21 -5.69 2.41
N ALA A 217 7.66 -6.58 1.61
CA ALA A 217 6.21 -6.77 1.49
C ALA A 217 5.58 -7.22 2.82
N GLU A 218 6.21 -8.16 3.53
CA GLU A 218 5.73 -8.67 4.80
C GLU A 218 5.77 -7.65 5.95
N ALA A 219 6.82 -6.80 6.01
CA ALA A 219 7.09 -6.01 7.21
C ALA A 219 7.11 -4.49 6.99
N SER A 220 7.23 -4.00 5.76
CA SER A 220 7.49 -2.59 5.48
C SER A 220 6.48 -1.94 4.53
N LEU A 221 5.83 -2.70 3.67
CA LEU A 221 4.70 -2.22 2.87
C LEU A 221 3.43 -2.34 3.72
N ILE A 222 2.78 -1.23 4.00
CA ILE A 222 1.55 -1.17 4.80
C ILE A 222 0.47 -0.55 3.94
N VAL A 223 -0.52 -1.35 3.56
CA VAL A 223 -1.71 -0.87 2.87
C VAL A 223 -2.83 -0.73 3.90
N PHE A 224 -3.36 0.49 4.02
CA PHE A 224 -4.43 0.85 4.95
C PHE A 224 -5.63 1.31 4.13
N SER A 225 -6.56 0.42 3.93
CA SER A 225 -7.77 0.70 3.16
C SER A 225 -8.88 1.30 4.02
N SER A 226 -9.89 1.90 3.40
CA SER A 226 -11.10 2.36 4.09
C SER A 226 -11.83 1.21 4.81
N ARG A 227 -11.66 -0.03 4.34
CA ARG A 227 -12.19 -1.25 4.96
C ARG A 227 -11.59 -1.55 6.34
N ASP A 228 -10.33 -1.11 6.59
CA ASP A 228 -9.63 -1.32 7.87
C ASP A 228 -10.14 -0.42 9.00
N VAL A 229 -10.92 0.59 8.68
CA VAL A 229 -11.45 1.56 9.66
C VAL A 229 -12.78 1.13 10.28
N GLY A 230 -13.32 -0.01 9.87
CA GLY A 230 -14.57 -0.54 10.43
C GLY A 230 -15.83 0.19 9.99
N MET A 231 -15.74 1.08 9.00
CA MET A 231 -16.91 1.76 8.43
C MET A 231 -17.70 0.88 7.48
N ASP A 232 -17.07 -0.15 6.90
CA ASP A 232 -17.74 -1.13 6.05
C ASP A 232 -17.97 -2.45 6.79
N SER A 233 -19.22 -2.69 7.16
CA SER A 233 -19.84 -3.97 7.49
C SER A 233 -19.34 -4.81 8.68
N ASN A 234 -18.14 -4.61 9.24
CA ASN A 234 -17.61 -5.52 10.27
C ASN A 234 -17.30 -4.87 11.62
N LEU A 235 -17.42 -3.56 11.78
CA LEU A 235 -17.14 -2.83 13.03
C LEU A 235 -15.83 -3.28 13.74
N MET A 236 -14.80 -3.53 12.92
CA MET A 236 -13.49 -3.96 13.35
C MET A 236 -12.46 -2.87 13.08
N MET A 237 -11.58 -2.60 14.03
CA MET A 237 -10.41 -1.74 13.86
C MET A 237 -9.16 -2.60 13.90
N THR A 238 -8.34 -2.54 12.85
CA THR A 238 -7.09 -3.28 12.79
C THR A 238 -5.94 -2.39 13.25
N LEU A 239 -5.25 -2.78 14.31
CA LEU A 239 -4.05 -2.12 14.78
C LEU A 239 -2.81 -2.86 14.28
N THR A 240 -1.96 -2.13 13.56
CA THR A 240 -0.73 -2.66 12.97
C THR A 240 0.45 -2.40 13.91
N TYR A 241 1.26 -3.41 14.18
CA TYR A 241 2.52 -3.28 14.91
C TYR A 241 3.69 -3.84 14.11
N ARG A 242 4.90 -3.39 14.48
CA ARG A 242 6.16 -3.90 13.94
C ARG A 242 7.06 -4.25 15.12
N LYS A 243 7.63 -5.45 15.04
CA LYS A 243 8.49 -6.01 16.08
C LYS A 243 9.76 -6.57 15.44
N GLU A 244 10.88 -6.35 16.10
CA GLU A 244 12.14 -6.94 15.71
C GLU A 244 12.30 -8.30 16.45
N GLU A 245 12.41 -9.37 15.69
CA GLU A 245 12.66 -10.69 16.20
C GLU A 245 14.01 -11.23 15.72
N LYS A 246 14.42 -12.41 16.22
CA LYS A 246 15.72 -13.01 15.87
C LYS A 246 15.90 -13.23 14.37
N GLU A 247 14.82 -13.50 13.66
CA GLU A 247 14.80 -13.76 12.21
C GLU A 247 14.57 -12.51 11.35
N GLY A 248 14.30 -11.37 11.98
CA GLY A 248 14.10 -10.11 11.29
C GLY A 248 12.94 -9.27 11.82
N LEU A 249 12.47 -8.36 10.99
CA LEU A 249 11.37 -7.47 11.31
C LEU A 249 10.05 -8.12 10.89
N ILE A 250 9.12 -8.21 11.82
CA ILE A 250 7.77 -8.76 11.61
C ILE A 250 6.74 -7.62 11.72
N LYS A 251 5.76 -7.64 10.83
CA LYS A 251 4.53 -6.85 10.93
C LYS A 251 3.42 -7.77 11.42
N GLY A 252 2.76 -7.37 12.49
CA GLY A 252 1.56 -8.03 12.97
C GLY A 252 0.36 -7.10 12.91
N GLN A 253 -0.83 -7.69 12.93
CA GLN A 253 -2.10 -6.99 12.96
C GLN A 253 -2.97 -7.58 14.07
N ILE A 254 -3.54 -6.71 14.90
CA ILE A 254 -4.48 -7.12 15.94
C ILE A 254 -5.85 -6.53 15.57
N PRO A 255 -6.79 -7.37 15.11
CA PRO A 255 -8.16 -6.95 14.88
C PRO A 255 -8.88 -6.77 16.22
N ILE A 256 -9.41 -5.59 16.46
CA ILE A 256 -10.20 -5.25 17.65
C ILE A 256 -11.62 -4.91 17.23
N SER A 257 -12.59 -5.63 17.78
CA SER A 257 -14.00 -5.30 17.54
C SER A 257 -14.36 -3.99 18.23
N LEU A 258 -15.10 -3.14 17.50
CA LEU A 258 -15.68 -1.91 18.02
C LEU A 258 -17.04 -2.15 18.67
N GLU A 259 -17.71 -3.30 18.46
CA GLU A 259 -19.01 -3.60 19.04
C GLU A 259 -18.93 -4.28 20.40
N LYS A 260 -17.98 -5.20 20.55
CA LYS A 260 -17.86 -6.07 21.72
C LYS A 260 -16.37 -6.28 22.09
N PRO A 261 -16.07 -6.69 23.32
CA PRO A 261 -14.72 -7.06 23.67
C PRO A 261 -14.18 -8.19 22.75
N SER A 262 -12.89 -8.12 22.41
CA SER A 262 -12.20 -9.07 21.54
C SER A 262 -11.38 -10.06 22.36
N VAL A 263 -11.39 -11.33 21.94
CA VAL A 263 -10.53 -12.36 22.55
C VAL A 263 -9.19 -12.35 21.83
N ILE A 264 -8.11 -12.05 22.54
CA ILE A 264 -6.75 -11.99 21.97
C ILE A 264 -5.78 -12.85 22.81
N SER A 265 -4.67 -13.22 22.18
CA SER A 265 -3.61 -13.97 22.84
C SER A 265 -2.89 -13.10 23.91
N ARG A 266 -2.11 -13.77 24.78
CA ARG A 266 -1.26 -13.06 25.75
C ARG A 266 -0.19 -12.20 25.06
N GLU A 267 0.29 -12.65 23.94
CA GLU A 267 1.30 -11.94 23.14
C GLU A 267 0.70 -10.69 22.51
N ASP A 268 -0.42 -10.84 21.79
CA ASP A 268 -1.14 -9.72 21.16
C ASP A 268 -1.56 -8.67 22.20
N ARG A 269 -1.96 -9.10 23.40
CA ARG A 269 -2.27 -8.17 24.48
C ARG A 269 -1.07 -7.29 24.87
N ARG A 270 0.13 -7.88 24.96
CA ARG A 270 1.35 -7.12 25.29
C ARG A 270 1.68 -6.11 24.19
N GLU A 271 1.57 -6.54 22.93
CA GLU A 271 1.78 -5.66 21.77
C GLU A 271 0.74 -4.53 21.75
N LEU A 272 -0.53 -4.85 21.96
CA LEU A 272 -1.63 -3.88 22.05
C LEU A 272 -1.37 -2.83 23.14
N GLU A 273 -1.03 -3.25 24.36
CA GLU A 273 -0.70 -2.33 25.46
C GLU A 273 0.53 -1.45 25.14
N GLY A 274 1.52 -2.04 24.42
CA GLY A 274 2.69 -1.31 23.93
C GLY A 274 2.35 -0.25 22.89
N MET A 275 1.50 -0.61 21.92
CA MET A 275 0.99 0.33 20.90
C MET A 275 0.18 1.46 21.52
N VAL A 276 -0.77 1.15 22.39
CA VAL A 276 -1.61 2.13 23.07
C VAL A 276 -0.75 3.15 23.85
N ARG A 277 0.29 2.69 24.55
CA ARG A 277 1.23 3.63 25.23
C ARG A 277 1.92 4.58 24.25
N LYS A 278 2.41 4.08 23.10
CA LYS A 278 3.06 4.90 22.05
C LYS A 278 2.06 5.88 21.43
N MET A 279 0.86 5.39 21.11
CA MET A 279 -0.21 6.22 20.54
C MET A 279 -0.62 7.35 21.46
N ASN A 280 -0.74 7.11 22.78
CA ASN A 280 -1.11 8.12 23.75
C ASN A 280 -0.16 9.33 23.77
N THR A 281 1.14 9.11 23.48
CA THR A 281 2.11 10.21 23.40
C THR A 281 1.75 11.20 22.27
N VAL A 282 1.21 10.69 21.16
CA VAL A 282 0.85 11.48 19.98
C VAL A 282 -0.61 11.93 20.05
N LEU A 283 -1.53 11.06 20.45
CA LEU A 283 -2.97 11.36 20.52
C LEU A 283 -3.27 12.53 21.44
N ASN A 284 -2.60 12.61 22.59
CA ASN A 284 -2.80 13.73 23.52
C ASN A 284 -2.36 15.09 22.93
N ALA A 285 -1.43 15.09 21.97
CA ALA A 285 -1.04 16.29 21.24
C ALA A 285 -2.01 16.63 20.09
N ILE A 286 -2.57 15.62 19.44
CA ILE A 286 -3.51 15.77 18.31
C ILE A 286 -4.91 16.13 18.81
N VAL A 287 -5.41 15.41 19.82
CA VAL A 287 -6.72 15.63 20.43
C VAL A 287 -6.52 15.85 21.92
N PRO A 288 -6.58 17.10 22.40
CA PRO A 288 -6.38 17.42 23.81
C PRO A 288 -7.27 16.57 24.74
N HIS A 289 -6.65 16.02 25.78
CA HIS A 289 -7.32 15.18 26.79
C HIS A 289 -7.81 13.80 26.28
N LEU A 290 -7.47 13.37 25.06
CA LEU A 290 -7.73 12.02 24.59
C LEU A 290 -6.55 11.12 24.95
N THR A 291 -6.82 10.12 25.78
CA THR A 291 -5.91 8.99 26.02
C THR A 291 -6.67 7.68 25.87
N LEU A 292 -5.98 6.62 25.50
CA LEU A 292 -6.54 5.28 25.35
C LEU A 292 -6.12 4.38 26.50
N GLY A 293 -6.98 3.44 26.86
CA GLY A 293 -6.69 2.34 27.77
C GLY A 293 -7.08 0.99 27.15
N VAL A 294 -6.44 -0.06 27.63
CA VAL A 294 -6.85 -1.43 27.32
C VAL A 294 -7.58 -1.97 28.57
N TYR A 295 -8.90 -2.11 28.44
CA TYR A 295 -9.72 -2.69 29.49
C TYR A 295 -9.73 -4.21 29.37
N ASN A 296 -9.50 -4.92 30.48
CA ASN A 296 -9.57 -6.37 30.54
C ASN A 296 -10.91 -6.77 31.14
N ALA A 297 -11.80 -7.32 30.32
CA ALA A 297 -13.14 -7.77 30.73
C ALA A 297 -13.14 -9.21 31.28
N GLY A 298 -12.02 -9.96 31.16
CA GLY A 298 -11.92 -11.32 31.66
C GLY A 298 -10.97 -12.20 30.85
N GLU A 299 -11.10 -13.50 31.01
CA GLU A 299 -10.36 -14.54 30.29
C GLU A 299 -11.35 -15.43 29.55
N GLU A 300 -11.02 -15.79 28.32
CA GLU A 300 -11.82 -16.67 27.46
C GLU A 300 -10.89 -17.54 26.61
N LEU A 301 -11.40 -18.58 25.98
CA LEU A 301 -10.60 -19.38 25.05
C LEU A 301 -10.57 -18.70 23.68
N THR A 302 -9.39 -18.71 23.05
CA THR A 302 -9.23 -18.29 21.64
C THR A 302 -9.87 -19.36 20.72
N ASP A 303 -10.06 -19.02 19.46
CA ASP A 303 -10.57 -19.95 18.43
C ASP A 303 -9.73 -21.24 18.33
N GLU A 304 -8.44 -21.16 18.71
CA GLU A 304 -7.53 -22.31 18.78
C GLU A 304 -7.65 -23.12 20.08
N GLY A 305 -8.59 -22.75 20.97
CA GLY A 305 -8.76 -23.41 22.28
C GLY A 305 -7.68 -23.09 23.30
N LYS A 306 -6.86 -22.08 23.09
CA LYS A 306 -5.84 -21.58 24.02
C LYS A 306 -6.42 -20.52 24.95
N LYS A 307 -5.77 -20.31 26.10
CA LYS A 307 -6.14 -19.25 27.05
C LYS A 307 -5.91 -17.88 26.38
N GLY A 308 -6.98 -17.11 26.24
CA GLY A 308 -7.00 -15.74 25.74
C GLY A 308 -7.49 -14.73 26.78
N TYR A 309 -7.43 -13.46 26.41
CA TYR A 309 -7.89 -12.33 27.23
C TYR A 309 -8.99 -11.59 26.48
N LEU A 310 -10.09 -11.35 27.18
CA LEU A 310 -11.20 -10.57 26.67
C LEU A 310 -10.87 -9.08 26.89
N VAL A 311 -10.52 -8.37 25.84
CA VAL A 311 -10.07 -6.98 25.88
C VAL A 311 -10.94 -6.04 25.09
N GLU A 312 -11.02 -4.79 25.56
CA GLU A 312 -11.68 -3.70 24.89
C GLU A 312 -10.79 -2.45 24.95
N ILE A 313 -10.70 -1.70 23.84
CA ILE A 313 -10.04 -0.39 23.87
C ILE A 313 -11.06 0.64 24.32
N VAL A 314 -10.65 1.47 25.28
CA VAL A 314 -11.45 2.54 25.84
C VAL A 314 -10.76 3.88 25.66
N SER A 315 -11.52 4.95 25.44
CA SER A 315 -11.04 6.30 25.58
C SER A 315 -11.17 6.75 27.05
N LEU A 316 -10.16 7.40 27.54
CA LEU A 316 -10.12 7.94 28.91
C LEU A 316 -10.34 9.45 28.84
N LYS A 317 -11.48 9.93 29.31
CA LYS A 317 -11.85 11.35 29.37
C LYS A 317 -12.30 11.73 30.77
N ASN A 318 -11.65 12.73 31.39
CA ASN A 318 -11.99 13.21 32.73
C ASN A 318 -12.10 12.09 33.79
N GLY A 319 -11.19 11.09 33.70
CA GLY A 319 -11.16 9.96 34.63
C GLY A 319 -12.23 8.86 34.37
N LYS A 320 -13.00 8.98 33.31
CA LYS A 320 -14.00 7.97 32.90
C LYS A 320 -13.50 7.19 31.69
N ALA A 321 -13.68 5.87 31.70
CA ALA A 321 -13.42 4.98 30.58
C ALA A 321 -14.68 4.85 29.72
N ILE A 322 -14.56 5.16 28.44
CA ILE A 322 -15.63 5.11 27.47
C ILE A 322 -15.22 4.11 26.38
N PRO A 323 -15.95 3.01 26.14
CA PRO A 323 -15.69 2.10 25.05
C PRO A 323 -15.67 2.81 23.68
N LEU A 324 -14.73 2.45 22.78
CA LEU A 324 -14.56 3.12 21.50
C LEU A 324 -15.83 3.11 20.64
N ARG A 325 -16.73 2.13 20.80
CA ARG A 325 -18.02 2.09 20.09
C ARG A 325 -18.92 3.31 20.36
N TYR A 326 -18.67 4.07 21.41
CA TYR A 326 -19.41 5.30 21.76
C TYR A 326 -18.67 6.57 21.34
N GLU A 327 -17.49 6.44 20.75
CA GLU A 327 -16.76 7.57 20.18
C GLU A 327 -17.27 7.91 18.79
N SER A 328 -17.02 9.14 18.34
CA SER A 328 -17.31 9.55 16.97
C SER A 328 -16.40 8.85 15.97
N GLU A 329 -16.89 8.64 14.75
CA GLU A 329 -16.09 8.09 13.62
C GLU A 329 -14.78 8.84 13.42
N GLY A 330 -14.78 10.17 13.55
CA GLY A 330 -13.58 10.99 13.46
C GLY A 330 -12.53 10.65 14.51
N ILE A 331 -12.93 10.37 15.75
CA ILE A 331 -12.01 9.94 16.82
C ILE A 331 -11.47 8.55 16.51
N ILE A 332 -12.31 7.61 16.09
CA ILE A 332 -11.89 6.25 15.68
C ILE A 332 -10.88 6.34 14.53
N LYS A 333 -11.18 7.14 13.50
CA LYS A 333 -10.27 7.36 12.35
C LYS A 333 -8.93 7.96 12.79
N ILE A 334 -8.92 8.97 13.65
CA ILE A 334 -7.69 9.58 14.20
C ILE A 334 -6.86 8.52 14.93
N ILE A 335 -7.48 7.68 15.74
CA ILE A 335 -6.81 6.58 16.45
C ILE A 335 -6.17 5.61 15.45
N SER A 336 -6.93 5.14 14.47
CA SER A 336 -6.48 4.21 13.44
C SER A 336 -5.33 4.80 12.61
N ILE A 337 -5.47 6.04 12.14
CA ILE A 337 -4.42 6.75 11.38
C ILE A 337 -3.17 6.94 12.25
N THR A 338 -3.30 7.36 13.52
CA THR A 338 -2.16 7.56 14.41
C THR A 338 -1.33 6.29 14.55
N ASN A 339 -1.98 5.13 14.64
CA ASN A 339 -1.30 3.84 14.71
C ASN A 339 -0.37 3.62 13.50
N VAL A 340 -0.88 3.77 12.27
CA VAL A 340 -0.09 3.53 11.06
C VAL A 340 0.94 4.63 10.78
N LEU A 341 0.64 5.88 11.15
CA LEU A 341 1.58 7.00 11.04
C LEU A 341 2.82 6.81 11.93
N LEU A 342 2.65 6.23 13.12
CA LEU A 342 3.78 5.89 14.00
C LEU A 342 4.73 4.87 13.37
N CYS A 343 4.21 3.96 12.54
CA CYS A 343 5.03 2.96 11.84
C CYS A 343 5.95 3.59 10.80
N VAL A 344 5.55 4.68 10.15
CA VAL A 344 6.26 5.28 9.02
C VAL A 344 7.13 6.48 9.39
N TYR A 345 6.77 7.25 10.44
CA TYR A 345 7.41 8.54 10.72
C TYR A 345 8.92 8.46 10.91
N ASN A 346 9.41 7.50 11.69
CA ASN A 346 10.84 7.35 12.01
C ASN A 346 11.55 6.26 11.22
N ASN A 347 10.87 5.60 10.28
CA ASN A 347 11.41 4.42 9.61
C ASN A 347 11.51 4.61 8.09
N PRO A 348 12.72 4.79 7.53
CA PRO A 348 12.92 5.06 6.11
C PRO A 348 12.55 3.88 5.20
N SER A 349 12.51 2.65 5.73
CA SER A 349 12.16 1.44 4.97
C SER A 349 10.66 1.22 4.84
N VAL A 350 9.80 1.99 5.53
CA VAL A 350 8.36 1.79 5.49
C VAL A 350 7.73 2.63 4.40
N CYS A 351 6.83 2.01 3.64
CA CYS A 351 5.90 2.69 2.75
C CYS A 351 4.46 2.46 3.23
N LEU A 352 3.76 3.54 3.52
CA LEU A 352 2.37 3.53 3.94
C LEU A 352 1.48 4.00 2.80
N ILE A 353 0.49 3.19 2.47
CA ILE A 353 -0.53 3.48 1.46
C ILE A 353 -1.85 3.67 2.19
N ILE A 354 -2.50 4.83 2.07
CA ILE A 354 -3.77 5.12 2.76
C ILE A 354 -4.85 5.52 1.77
N ASP A 355 -5.99 4.83 1.80
CA ASP A 355 -7.18 5.28 1.09
C ASP A 355 -8.02 6.23 1.96
N GLU A 356 -8.58 7.26 1.30
CA GLU A 356 -9.46 8.25 1.95
C GLU A 356 -8.88 8.80 3.26
N PHE A 357 -7.65 9.32 3.18
CA PHE A 357 -6.94 9.84 4.35
C PHE A 357 -7.73 10.90 5.12
N ASP A 358 -8.57 11.65 4.42
CA ASP A 358 -9.38 12.76 4.93
C ASP A 358 -10.78 12.34 5.42
N ALA A 359 -11.20 11.10 5.23
CA ALA A 359 -12.53 10.68 5.65
C ALA A 359 -12.73 10.87 7.16
N SER A 360 -13.79 11.57 7.53
CA SER A 360 -14.22 11.83 8.92
C SER A 360 -13.22 12.57 9.82
N VAL A 361 -12.13 13.13 9.27
CA VAL A 361 -11.13 13.89 10.04
C VAL A 361 -11.22 15.39 9.72
N PHE A 362 -11.09 16.22 10.74
CA PHE A 362 -11.14 17.68 10.59
C PHE A 362 -10.01 18.20 9.70
N GLU A 363 -10.37 19.00 8.70
CA GLU A 363 -9.46 19.40 7.60
C GLU A 363 -8.17 20.10 8.04
N TYR A 364 -8.24 20.97 9.07
CA TYR A 364 -7.05 21.66 9.55
C TYR A 364 -6.05 20.70 10.20
N LEU A 365 -6.54 19.71 10.95
CA LEU A 365 -5.70 18.68 11.54
C LEU A 365 -4.96 17.87 10.49
N LEU A 366 -5.63 17.51 9.39
CA LEU A 366 -5.00 16.82 8.28
C LEU A 366 -3.88 17.63 7.64
N GLY A 367 -4.12 18.93 7.43
CA GLY A 367 -3.10 19.83 6.91
C GLY A 367 -1.86 19.92 7.83
N GLU A 368 -2.08 19.97 9.15
CA GLU A 368 -0.99 19.97 10.14
C GLU A 368 -0.20 18.65 10.12
N ILE A 369 -0.89 17.50 10.09
CA ILE A 369 -0.25 16.18 10.01
C ILE A 369 0.62 16.11 8.75
N ILE A 370 0.10 16.47 7.59
CA ILE A 370 0.86 16.47 6.33
C ILE A 370 2.06 17.42 6.40
N SER A 371 1.89 18.61 6.97
CA SER A 371 3.01 19.55 7.14
C SER A 371 4.12 18.99 8.03
N ILE A 372 3.76 18.31 9.13
CA ILE A 372 4.71 17.66 10.04
C ILE A 372 5.43 16.51 9.31
N PHE A 373 4.66 15.69 8.59
CA PHE A 373 5.21 14.57 7.82
C PHE A 373 6.14 15.03 6.71
N SER A 374 5.77 16.05 5.94
CA SER A 374 6.59 16.61 4.86
C SER A 374 7.96 17.13 5.33
N LYS A 375 8.07 17.54 6.59
CA LYS A 375 9.29 18.10 7.17
C LYS A 375 10.16 17.09 7.91
N GLY A 376 9.55 16.05 8.49
CA GLY A 376 10.25 15.21 9.47
C GLY A 376 10.11 13.71 9.30
N ALA A 377 9.18 13.20 8.49
CA ALA A 377 9.04 11.77 8.28
C ALA A 377 10.22 11.22 7.45
N LYS A 378 10.60 9.98 7.71
CA LYS A 378 11.69 9.28 7.00
C LYS A 378 11.16 8.28 5.98
N GLY A 379 10.00 7.69 6.24
CA GLY A 379 9.38 6.70 5.36
C GLY A 379 8.65 7.34 4.18
N GLN A 380 8.00 6.50 3.40
CA GLN A 380 7.21 6.90 2.25
C GLN A 380 5.71 6.85 2.60
N MET A 381 4.93 7.76 2.03
CA MET A 381 3.48 7.78 2.22
C MET A 381 2.78 8.11 0.90
N ILE A 382 1.86 7.25 0.49
CA ILE A 382 0.95 7.50 -0.64
C ILE A 382 -0.46 7.54 -0.05
N PHE A 383 -1.24 8.56 -0.37
CA PHE A 383 -2.61 8.65 0.11
C PHE A 383 -3.56 9.18 -0.96
N THR A 384 -4.82 8.77 -0.88
CA THR A 384 -5.90 9.40 -1.64
C THR A 384 -6.63 10.40 -0.75
N SER A 385 -7.10 11.50 -1.32
CA SER A 385 -7.86 12.51 -0.59
C SER A 385 -8.72 13.35 -1.52
N HIS A 386 -9.79 13.91 -0.96
CA HIS A 386 -10.61 14.96 -1.56
C HIS A 386 -10.43 16.31 -0.86
N ASN A 387 -9.69 16.35 0.23
CA ASN A 387 -9.54 17.52 1.06
C ASN A 387 -8.64 18.58 0.43
N LEU A 388 -9.19 19.74 0.15
CA LEU A 388 -8.49 20.83 -0.50
C LEU A 388 -7.49 21.56 0.42
N ARG A 389 -7.64 21.44 1.74
CA ARG A 389 -6.72 22.06 2.71
C ARG A 389 -5.32 21.45 2.63
N ILE A 390 -5.24 20.15 2.38
CA ILE A 390 -3.95 19.47 2.20
C ILE A 390 -3.19 20.06 1.00
N LEU A 391 -3.89 20.42 -0.09
CA LEU A 391 -3.25 21.03 -1.27
C LEU A 391 -2.59 22.38 -0.99
N GLU A 392 -2.97 23.05 0.09
CA GLU A 392 -2.31 24.30 0.52
C GLU A 392 -1.00 24.04 1.27
N MET A 393 -0.81 22.84 1.81
CA MET A 393 0.28 22.47 2.71
C MET A 393 1.35 21.60 2.06
N ILE A 394 1.07 21.04 0.87
CA ILE A 394 1.92 20.09 0.16
C ILE A 394 2.54 20.70 -1.09
N ASP A 395 3.77 20.30 -1.42
CA ASP A 395 4.45 20.71 -2.66
C ASP A 395 3.75 20.13 -3.89
N LYS A 396 3.75 20.88 -4.99
CA LYS A 396 3.16 20.46 -6.28
C LYS A 396 3.72 19.13 -6.80
N ASP A 397 5.01 18.87 -6.54
CA ASP A 397 5.66 17.63 -6.96
C ASP A 397 5.23 16.42 -6.12
N CYS A 398 4.56 16.67 -5.00
CA CYS A 398 4.00 15.66 -4.11
C CYS A 398 2.52 15.37 -4.38
N VAL A 399 1.97 15.85 -5.52
CA VAL A 399 0.57 15.62 -5.88
C VAL A 399 0.44 15.11 -7.30
N VAL A 400 -0.44 14.13 -7.46
CA VAL A 400 -0.89 13.60 -8.74
C VAL A 400 -2.40 13.74 -8.82
N PHE A 401 -2.90 14.14 -9.98
CA PHE A 401 -4.33 14.28 -10.24
C PHE A 401 -4.80 13.15 -11.15
N SER A 402 -5.88 12.49 -10.77
CA SER A 402 -6.56 11.55 -11.65
C SER A 402 -7.47 12.30 -12.62
N THR A 403 -7.51 11.84 -13.86
CA THR A 403 -8.24 12.44 -14.98
C THR A 403 -9.48 11.62 -15.34
N SER A 404 -10.36 12.16 -16.17
CA SER A 404 -11.45 11.38 -16.79
C SER A 404 -10.95 10.46 -17.91
N ASN A 405 -9.77 10.72 -18.50
CA ASN A 405 -9.21 9.92 -19.57
C ASN A 405 -8.64 8.57 -19.07
N PRO A 406 -9.22 7.41 -19.41
CA PRO A 406 -8.73 6.11 -18.97
C PRO A 406 -7.35 5.74 -19.53
N GLU A 407 -6.94 6.32 -20.69
CA GLU A 407 -5.66 6.05 -21.34
C GLU A 407 -4.50 6.91 -20.78
N ASN A 408 -4.81 7.96 -20.01
CA ASN A 408 -3.84 8.81 -19.32
C ASN A 408 -4.40 9.23 -17.97
N ARG A 409 -4.56 8.23 -17.09
CA ARG A 409 -5.36 8.36 -15.87
C ARG A 409 -4.74 9.26 -14.82
N TYR A 410 -3.42 9.37 -14.75
CA TYR A 410 -2.74 10.13 -13.70
C TYR A 410 -1.80 11.15 -14.30
N ILE A 411 -1.97 12.41 -13.91
CA ILE A 411 -1.15 13.52 -14.39
C ILE A 411 -0.62 14.37 -13.25
N ARG A 412 0.48 15.06 -13.48
CA ARG A 412 0.93 16.19 -12.66
C ARG A 412 0.59 17.48 -13.38
N LEU A 413 0.14 18.48 -12.64
CA LEU A 413 -0.09 19.81 -13.21
C LEU A 413 1.26 20.47 -13.52
N THR A 414 1.45 20.86 -14.76
CA THR A 414 2.65 21.53 -15.26
C THR A 414 2.50 23.06 -15.20
N ASN A 415 3.62 23.78 -15.29
CA ASN A 415 3.66 25.26 -15.34
C ASN A 415 3.14 25.97 -14.07
N ILE A 416 3.16 25.29 -12.91
CA ILE A 416 2.84 25.89 -11.62
C ILE A 416 4.11 26.47 -11.02
N LYS A 417 4.10 27.77 -10.70
CA LYS A 417 5.19 28.40 -9.92
C LYS A 417 5.10 27.95 -8.45
N ASN A 418 6.24 27.86 -7.77
CA ASN A 418 6.27 27.47 -6.35
C ASN A 418 5.53 28.45 -5.42
N THR A 419 5.26 29.67 -5.90
CA THR A 419 4.50 30.70 -5.19
C THR A 419 2.98 30.57 -5.36
N ASN A 420 2.52 29.70 -6.27
CA ASN A 420 1.08 29.53 -6.50
C ASN A 420 0.50 28.57 -5.46
N ASN A 421 -0.66 28.92 -4.92
CA ASN A 421 -1.45 28.00 -4.09
C ASN A 421 -2.00 26.86 -4.98
N LEU A 422 -1.62 25.62 -4.67
CA LEU A 422 -2.01 24.46 -5.48
C LEU A 422 -3.52 24.22 -5.47
N ARG A 423 -4.20 24.52 -4.35
CA ARG A 423 -5.67 24.49 -4.24
C ARG A 423 -6.32 25.41 -5.28
N ASP A 424 -5.86 26.68 -5.38
CA ASP A 424 -6.44 27.64 -6.32
C ASP A 424 -6.19 27.23 -7.78
N VAL A 425 -5.03 26.64 -8.05
CA VAL A 425 -4.70 26.09 -9.37
C VAL A 425 -5.62 24.93 -9.71
N TYR A 426 -5.84 24.01 -8.76
CA TYR A 426 -6.72 22.86 -8.94
C TYR A 426 -8.17 23.29 -9.16
N ILE A 427 -8.72 24.19 -8.34
CA ILE A 427 -10.08 24.73 -8.49
C ILE A 427 -10.23 25.43 -9.85
N ARG A 428 -9.24 26.25 -10.26
CA ARG A 428 -9.25 26.90 -11.56
C ARG A 428 -9.25 25.88 -12.71
N SER A 429 -8.47 24.82 -12.59
CA SER A 429 -8.42 23.76 -13.62
C SER A 429 -9.74 23.00 -13.73
N ILE A 430 -10.49 22.85 -12.63
CA ILE A 430 -11.86 22.31 -12.63
C ILE A 430 -12.82 23.26 -13.35
N LEU A 431 -12.81 24.56 -12.98
CA LEU A 431 -13.81 25.53 -13.43
C LEU A 431 -13.56 26.06 -14.86
N LEU A 432 -12.31 26.19 -15.26
CA LEU A 432 -11.92 26.84 -16.52
C LEU A 432 -11.27 25.86 -17.51
N GLY A 433 -10.99 24.63 -17.10
CA GLY A 433 -10.18 23.72 -17.89
C GLY A 433 -8.73 24.20 -18.03
N GLY A 434 -8.10 23.94 -19.17
CA GLY A 434 -6.74 24.41 -19.49
C GLY A 434 -5.64 23.39 -19.22
N THR A 435 -5.98 22.22 -18.73
CA THR A 435 -5.12 21.03 -18.71
C THR A 435 -5.30 20.22 -20.00
N LYS A 436 -4.26 19.51 -20.44
CA LYS A 436 -4.37 18.62 -21.63
C LYS A 436 -5.43 17.55 -21.46
N GLU A 437 -5.59 17.06 -20.24
CA GLU A 437 -6.58 16.07 -19.84
C GLU A 437 -7.60 16.72 -18.90
N SER A 438 -8.87 16.36 -19.04
CA SER A 438 -9.90 16.81 -18.10
C SER A 438 -9.71 16.13 -16.75
N ILE A 439 -9.62 16.92 -15.68
CA ILE A 439 -9.52 16.42 -14.30
C ILE A 439 -10.89 16.35 -13.62
N TYR A 440 -11.95 16.85 -14.29
CA TYR A 440 -13.31 16.86 -13.78
C TYR A 440 -14.30 16.71 -14.92
N GLU A 441 -15.30 15.86 -14.75
CA GLU A 441 -16.47 15.79 -15.63
C GLU A 441 -17.57 16.66 -15.05
N GLU A 442 -17.94 17.71 -15.79
CA GLU A 442 -18.95 18.66 -15.35
C GLU A 442 -20.31 17.98 -15.19
N THR A 443 -21.00 18.31 -14.11
CA THR A 443 -22.37 17.90 -13.88
C THR A 443 -23.34 19.05 -14.16
N ASP A 444 -24.43 18.79 -14.91
CA ASP A 444 -25.47 19.77 -15.15
C ASP A 444 -26.47 19.80 -13.99
N SER A 445 -26.44 20.89 -13.22
CA SER A 445 -27.34 21.08 -12.08
C SER A 445 -28.83 21.14 -12.48
N GLN A 446 -29.14 21.57 -13.71
CA GLN A 446 -30.51 21.59 -14.23
C GLN A 446 -30.99 20.16 -14.55
N GLU A 447 -30.11 19.36 -15.16
CA GLU A 447 -30.38 17.95 -15.45
C GLU A 447 -30.59 17.16 -14.15
N ILE A 448 -29.73 17.36 -13.14
CA ILE A 448 -29.91 16.75 -11.80
C ILE A 448 -31.26 17.13 -11.21
N GLY A 449 -31.65 18.42 -11.26
CA GLY A 449 -32.92 18.90 -10.75
C GLY A 449 -34.12 18.29 -11.49
N MET A 450 -34.02 18.11 -12.81
CA MET A 450 -35.05 17.44 -13.61
C MET A 450 -35.14 15.96 -13.29
N ALA A 451 -33.99 15.28 -13.15
CA ALA A 451 -33.96 13.85 -12.81
C ALA A 451 -34.61 13.57 -11.44
N LEU A 452 -34.29 14.38 -10.42
CA LEU A 452 -34.91 14.28 -9.10
C LEU A 452 -36.43 14.44 -9.15
N ARG A 453 -36.97 15.37 -9.95
CA ARG A 453 -38.40 15.56 -10.13
C ARG A 453 -39.08 14.39 -10.85
N ARG A 454 -38.41 13.80 -11.86
CA ARG A 454 -38.93 12.61 -12.57
C ARG A 454 -38.99 11.40 -11.65
N ALA A 455 -37.87 11.10 -10.95
CA ALA A 455 -37.81 9.97 -10.03
C ALA A 455 -38.91 10.01 -8.94
N TRP A 456 -39.34 11.21 -8.51
CA TRP A 456 -40.48 11.36 -7.58
C TRP A 456 -41.82 11.00 -8.20
N ARG A 457 -42.05 11.37 -9.48
CA ARG A 457 -43.32 11.07 -10.17
C ARG A 457 -43.48 9.58 -10.49
N ASP A 458 -42.38 8.95 -10.94
CA ASP A 458 -42.34 7.52 -11.29
C ASP A 458 -42.53 6.61 -10.04
N ALA A 459 -42.38 7.15 -8.82
CA ALA A 459 -42.66 6.44 -7.56
C ALA A 459 -44.13 6.56 -7.09
N GLU A 460 -44.92 7.43 -7.72
CA GLU A 460 -46.36 7.62 -7.43
C GLU A 460 -47.27 6.85 -8.42
N GLU A 461 -46.74 6.27 -9.50
CA GLU A 461 -47.39 5.33 -10.40
C GLU A 461 -47.09 3.86 -10.03
#